data_852ec1eb11a00a7bf7d2b1acd79ccb65
#
_entry.id   852ec1eb11a00a7bf7d2b1acd79ccb65
#
_cell.length_a   1.000
_cell.length_b   1.000
_cell.length_c   1.000
_cell.angle_alpha   90.00
_cell.angle_beta   90.00
_cell.angle_gamma   90.00
#
_symmetry.space_group_name_H-M   'P 1'
#
loop_
_entity.id
_entity.type
_entity.pdbx_description
1 polymer ?
#
loop_
_entity_poly.entity_id
_entity_poly.type
_entity_poly.pdbx_seq_one_letter_code
_entity_poly.pdbx_strand_id
1 'polypeptide(L)'
;ELYDNILEWNFKSLVEKGTNREDIIGNIQPGNYKRTNLNITDEFLDSNFLGFSYLVPQTSDEKTQQRYYSSVFRNINIQGEPLLPQESRASLYFLDQELVGLFDPDFSKKIIIKLISSESKADFIRYLALLSQYYIDRGSWKIARGYKQKMEKLYEEYIFFAINGKDSDIFGSFLSVFPDKKYKVHLDKLEKTLAEMDLLRKYTSIIELDTYLFGIIYHILFEKKQIDTSEKKNILEKLENKIAEYKMDNSHLKSPNNLGHLRMRISDSIAVYGEHTINES
;
A
#
# COMPACT_ATOMS: atom_id res chain seq x y z
N GLU A 1 -3.45 19.10 32.33
CA GLU A 1 -3.72 18.05 33.35
C GLU A 1 -4.39 16.81 32.72
N LEU A 2 -5.51 16.94 32.00
CA LEU A 2 -6.17 15.82 31.33
C LEU A 2 -5.26 15.17 30.27
N TYR A 3 -4.58 15.98 29.49
CA TYR A 3 -3.68 15.55 28.43
C TYR A 3 -2.44 14.82 28.97
N ASP A 4 -1.86 15.33 30.04
CA ASP A 4 -0.67 14.73 30.67
C ASP A 4 -1.01 13.36 31.31
N ASN A 5 -2.19 13.21 31.87
CA ASN A 5 -2.65 11.95 32.46
C ASN A 5 -2.96 10.88 31.39
N ILE A 6 -3.37 11.27 30.17
CA ILE A 6 -3.62 10.35 29.06
C ILE A 6 -2.32 9.95 28.38
N LEU A 7 -1.33 10.83 28.29
CA LEU A 7 -0.02 10.54 27.66
C LEU A 7 0.81 9.49 28.42
N GLU A 8 0.62 9.35 29.72
CA GLU A 8 1.30 8.32 30.52
C GLU A 8 0.67 6.93 30.37
N TRP A 9 -0.53 6.85 29.79
CA TRP A 9 -1.28 5.61 29.61
C TRP A 9 -1.45 5.30 28.12
N ASN A 10 -0.91 4.18 27.67
CA ASN A 10 -1.19 3.66 26.36
C ASN A 10 -1.56 2.18 26.42
N PHE A 11 -2.35 1.74 25.46
CA PHE A 11 -2.82 0.37 25.38
C PHE A 11 -1.68 -0.65 25.31
N LYS A 12 -0.57 -0.29 24.70
CA LYS A 12 0.64 -1.11 24.62
C LYS A 12 1.21 -1.41 26.00
N SER A 13 1.31 -0.40 26.88
CA SER A 13 1.76 -0.57 28.27
C SER A 13 0.85 -1.48 29.08
N LEU A 14 -0.45 -1.51 28.77
CA LEU A 14 -1.42 -2.39 29.42
C LEU A 14 -1.25 -3.85 28.94
N VAL A 15 -1.08 -4.05 27.63
CA VAL A 15 -0.94 -5.38 27.00
C VAL A 15 0.43 -6.00 27.31
N GLU A 16 1.49 -5.20 27.38
CA GLU A 16 2.84 -5.70 27.71
C GLU A 16 2.96 -6.23 29.15
N LYS A 17 2.03 -5.88 30.02
CA LYS A 17 2.00 -6.32 31.43
C LYS A 17 1.14 -7.56 31.69
N GLY A 18 0.47 -8.09 30.68
CA GLY A 18 -0.37 -9.28 30.81
C GLY A 18 -0.38 -10.11 29.56
N THR A 19 -0.28 -11.43 29.71
CA THR A 19 -0.30 -12.40 28.59
C THR A 19 -1.70 -12.91 28.29
N ASN A 20 -2.67 -12.68 29.18
CA ASN A 20 -4.05 -13.09 29.03
C ASN A 20 -5.01 -12.07 29.67
N ARG A 21 -6.31 -12.28 29.49
CA ARG A 21 -7.36 -11.37 30.00
C ARG A 21 -7.33 -11.21 31.52
N GLU A 22 -7.01 -12.26 32.25
CA GLU A 22 -7.00 -12.27 33.73
C GLU A 22 -5.83 -11.45 34.26
N ASP A 23 -4.66 -11.59 33.66
CA ASP A 23 -3.47 -10.78 33.99
C ASP A 23 -3.72 -9.29 33.71
N ILE A 24 -4.37 -8.96 32.56
CA ILE A 24 -4.73 -7.58 32.21
C ILE A 24 -5.70 -7.00 33.24
N ILE A 25 -6.75 -7.75 33.62
CA ILE A 25 -7.71 -7.32 34.62
C ILE A 25 -7.06 -7.20 36.00
N GLY A 26 -6.16 -8.11 36.37
CA GLY A 26 -5.38 -8.04 37.60
C GLY A 26 -4.49 -6.80 37.69
N ASN A 27 -4.01 -6.30 36.57
CA ASN A 27 -3.21 -5.07 36.48
C ASN A 27 -4.04 -3.78 36.56
N ILE A 28 -5.38 -3.86 36.35
CA ILE A 28 -6.31 -2.73 36.49
C ILE A 28 -6.76 -2.62 37.98
N GLN A 29 -5.82 -2.60 38.92
CA GLN A 29 -6.15 -2.41 40.29
C GLN A 29 -6.20 -0.94 40.70
N PRO A 30 -7.06 -0.55 41.69
CA PRO A 30 -7.08 0.80 42.23
C PRO A 30 -5.68 1.23 42.68
N GLY A 31 -5.20 2.34 42.16
CA GLY A 31 -3.87 2.89 42.46
C GLY A 31 -2.82 2.67 41.37
N ASN A 32 -3.04 1.75 40.42
CA ASN A 32 -2.09 1.54 39.30
C ASN A 32 -2.25 2.54 38.16
N TYR A 33 -3.35 3.31 38.16
CA TYR A 33 -3.67 4.31 37.15
C TYR A 33 -4.09 5.61 37.83
N LYS A 34 -3.62 6.74 37.32
CA LYS A 34 -4.11 8.04 37.75
C LYS A 34 -5.58 8.17 37.34
N ARG A 35 -6.44 8.43 38.30
CA ARG A 35 -7.86 8.66 38.06
C ARG A 35 -8.01 9.99 37.34
N THR A 36 -8.51 9.97 36.11
CA THR A 36 -8.91 11.16 35.38
C THR A 36 -10.15 11.73 36.06
N ASN A 37 -10.02 12.87 36.72
CA ASN A 37 -11.15 13.53 37.33
C ASN A 37 -11.82 14.39 36.24
N LEU A 38 -12.71 13.75 35.47
CA LEU A 38 -13.58 14.49 34.56
C LEU A 38 -14.67 15.12 35.44
N ASN A 39 -14.76 16.44 35.48
CA ASN A 39 -15.88 17.15 36.11
C ASN A 39 -17.14 16.96 35.25
N ILE A 40 -17.58 15.73 35.11
CA ILE A 40 -18.83 15.38 34.43
C ILE A 40 -19.92 15.43 35.48
N THR A 41 -20.82 16.40 35.35
CA THR A 41 -22.00 16.54 36.20
C THR A 41 -23.13 15.67 35.66
N ASP A 42 -24.10 15.30 36.55
CA ASP A 42 -25.29 14.57 36.12
C ASP A 42 -26.06 15.34 35.03
N GLU A 43 -26.11 16.66 35.14
CA GLU A 43 -26.72 17.54 34.13
C GLU A 43 -26.04 17.47 32.76
N PHE A 44 -24.71 17.31 32.73
CA PHE A 44 -23.96 17.03 31.50
C PHE A 44 -24.33 15.69 30.90
N LEU A 45 -24.45 14.64 31.73
CA LEU A 45 -24.85 13.29 31.27
C LEU A 45 -26.28 13.27 30.75
N ASP A 46 -27.19 13.97 31.42
CA ASP A 46 -28.61 14.08 31.03
C ASP A 46 -28.83 14.87 29.73
N SER A 47 -27.90 15.77 29.40
CA SER A 47 -27.98 16.61 28.21
C SER A 47 -27.14 16.11 27.01
N ASN A 48 -26.31 15.09 27.21
CA ASN A 48 -25.42 14.57 26.18
C ASN A 48 -25.66 13.08 25.94
N PHE A 49 -25.93 12.72 24.70
CA PHE A 49 -26.23 11.34 24.30
C PHE A 49 -25.12 10.78 23.44
N LEU A 50 -24.72 9.53 23.69
CA LEU A 50 -23.90 8.72 22.81
C LEU A 50 -24.82 7.94 21.87
N GLY A 51 -24.76 8.29 20.58
CA GLY A 51 -25.42 7.52 19.53
C GLY A 51 -24.59 6.30 19.15
N PHE A 52 -25.22 5.14 19.13
CA PHE A 52 -24.60 3.91 18.66
C PHE A 52 -25.30 3.45 17.38
N SER A 53 -24.53 3.09 16.37
CA SER A 53 -25.04 2.44 15.17
C SER A 53 -24.49 1.03 15.08
N TYR A 54 -25.39 0.06 14.96
CA TYR A 54 -25.03 -1.34 14.77
C TYR A 54 -25.10 -1.69 13.29
N LEU A 55 -24.01 -2.25 12.76
CA LEU A 55 -23.99 -2.79 11.41
C LEU A 55 -24.24 -4.28 11.48
N VAL A 56 -25.39 -4.69 11.00
CA VAL A 56 -25.78 -6.10 10.96
C VAL A 56 -25.63 -6.59 9.51
N PRO A 57 -24.60 -7.38 9.18
CA PRO A 57 -24.45 -7.94 7.86
C PRO A 57 -25.60 -8.94 7.60
N GLN A 58 -26.19 -8.88 6.42
CA GLN A 58 -27.27 -9.77 6.01
C GLN A 58 -26.76 -11.05 5.32
N THR A 59 -25.50 -11.36 5.45
CA THR A 59 -24.85 -12.54 4.88
C THR A 59 -24.10 -13.30 5.97
N SER A 60 -24.07 -14.62 5.86
CA SER A 60 -23.27 -15.50 6.72
C SER A 60 -21.83 -15.72 6.17
N ASP A 61 -21.55 -15.24 4.96
CA ASP A 61 -20.21 -15.35 4.38
C ASP A 61 -19.26 -14.35 5.03
N GLU A 62 -18.30 -14.86 5.78
CA GLU A 62 -17.36 -14.08 6.58
C GLU A 62 -16.53 -13.10 5.73
N LYS A 63 -16.10 -13.51 4.54
CA LYS A 63 -15.34 -12.64 3.61
C LYS A 63 -16.20 -11.48 3.13
N THR A 64 -17.46 -11.73 2.84
CA THR A 64 -18.41 -10.68 2.42
C THR A 64 -18.70 -9.74 3.61
N GLN A 65 -18.86 -10.25 4.82
CA GLN A 65 -19.01 -9.42 6.02
C GLN A 65 -17.81 -8.49 6.22
N GLN A 66 -16.59 -9.01 6.14
CA GLN A 66 -15.36 -8.22 6.27
C GLN A 66 -15.27 -7.12 5.21
N ARG A 67 -15.68 -7.39 3.96
CA ARG A 67 -15.75 -6.38 2.89
C ARG A 67 -16.72 -5.25 3.25
N TYR A 68 -17.89 -5.57 3.79
CA TYR A 68 -18.85 -4.57 4.25
C TYR A 68 -18.29 -3.73 5.40
N TYR A 69 -17.70 -4.35 6.42
CA TYR A 69 -17.09 -3.64 7.53
C TYR A 69 -15.97 -2.70 7.07
N SER A 70 -15.09 -3.17 6.20
CA SER A 70 -14.03 -2.33 5.63
C SER A 70 -14.58 -1.16 4.82
N SER A 71 -15.66 -1.38 4.06
CA SER A 71 -16.31 -0.31 3.29
C SER A 71 -16.96 0.74 4.21
N VAL A 72 -17.66 0.30 5.25
CA VAL A 72 -18.28 1.21 6.21
C VAL A 72 -17.24 1.98 7.01
N PHE A 73 -16.17 1.31 7.49
CA PHE A 73 -15.06 1.96 8.18
C PHE A 73 -14.45 3.09 7.33
N ARG A 74 -14.25 2.83 6.03
CA ARG A 74 -13.76 3.83 5.10
C ARG A 74 -14.73 5.00 4.92
N ASN A 75 -16.02 4.72 4.78
CA ASN A 75 -17.03 5.77 4.60
C ASN A 75 -17.16 6.66 5.86
N ILE A 76 -17.03 6.09 7.05
CA ILE A 76 -17.01 6.87 8.30
C ILE A 76 -15.77 7.76 8.36
N ASN A 77 -14.61 7.25 7.98
CA ASN A 77 -13.36 8.01 8.00
C ASN A 77 -13.32 9.15 6.95
N ILE A 78 -14.04 9.02 5.83
CA ILE A 78 -14.18 10.10 4.84
C ILE A 78 -14.93 11.31 5.43
N GLN A 79 -15.79 11.10 6.43
CA GLN A 79 -16.57 12.17 7.08
C GLN A 79 -15.85 12.84 8.26
N GLY A 80 -14.73 12.25 8.72
CA GLY A 80 -13.86 12.79 9.78
C GLY A 80 -12.63 13.49 9.23
N GLU A 81 -11.49 13.40 9.94
CA GLU A 81 -10.20 13.77 9.36
C GLU A 81 -9.89 12.78 8.21
N PRO A 82 -9.74 13.27 6.97
CA PRO A 82 -9.60 12.38 5.84
C PRO A 82 -8.26 11.64 5.91
N LEU A 83 -8.33 10.33 6.11
CA LEU A 83 -7.18 9.45 5.92
C LEU A 83 -6.67 9.55 4.47
N LEU A 84 -5.38 9.42 4.28
CA LEU A 84 -4.85 9.25 2.93
C LEU A 84 -5.50 8.02 2.28
N PRO A 85 -5.75 8.04 0.95
CA PRO A 85 -6.39 6.92 0.27
C PRO A 85 -5.72 5.57 0.54
N GLN A 86 -4.39 5.52 0.58
CA GLN A 86 -3.62 4.31 0.91
C GLN A 86 -3.81 3.86 2.37
N GLU A 87 -4.00 4.77 3.32
CA GLU A 87 -4.27 4.44 4.73
C GLU A 87 -5.68 3.87 4.89
N SER A 88 -6.66 4.52 4.25
CA SER A 88 -8.04 4.03 4.20
C SER A 88 -8.12 2.63 3.60
N ARG A 89 -7.34 2.35 2.55
CA ARG A 89 -7.29 1.06 1.87
C ARG A 89 -6.56 -0.01 2.68
N ALA A 90 -5.66 0.37 3.59
CA ALA A 90 -4.86 -0.59 4.38
C ALA A 90 -5.73 -1.57 5.19
N SER A 91 -6.97 -1.19 5.56
CA SER A 91 -7.92 -2.09 6.20
C SER A 91 -8.27 -3.33 5.36
N LEU A 92 -8.16 -3.22 4.03
CA LEU A 92 -8.43 -4.35 3.11
C LEU A 92 -7.30 -5.38 3.10
N TYR A 93 -6.07 -4.99 3.46
CA TYR A 93 -4.93 -5.92 3.47
C TYR A 93 -5.12 -7.04 4.48
N PHE A 94 -5.79 -6.77 5.58
CA PHE A 94 -6.06 -7.74 6.64
C PHE A 94 -7.19 -8.72 6.35
N LEU A 95 -7.86 -8.60 5.20
CA LEU A 95 -8.84 -9.58 4.74
C LEU A 95 -8.19 -10.93 4.42
N ASP A 96 -6.88 -10.95 4.13
CA ASP A 96 -6.08 -12.16 4.00
C ASP A 96 -4.69 -11.88 4.62
N GLN A 97 -4.49 -12.38 5.85
CA GLN A 97 -3.25 -12.15 6.60
C GLN A 97 -2.02 -12.70 5.90
N GLU A 98 -2.16 -13.75 5.07
CA GLU A 98 -1.07 -14.30 4.30
C GLU A 98 -0.58 -13.33 3.22
N LEU A 99 -1.43 -12.41 2.73
CA LEU A 99 -1.10 -11.46 1.67
C LEU A 99 -0.73 -10.06 2.17
N VAL A 100 -0.79 -9.79 3.47
CA VAL A 100 -0.42 -8.46 4.02
C VAL A 100 0.99 -8.06 3.58
N GLY A 101 1.95 -8.97 3.68
CA GLY A 101 3.34 -8.71 3.27
C GLY A 101 3.53 -8.51 1.77
N LEU A 102 2.60 -8.99 0.91
CA LEU A 102 2.60 -8.66 -0.51
C LEU A 102 2.07 -7.25 -0.75
N PHE A 103 0.99 -6.89 -0.08
CA PHE A 103 0.32 -5.60 -0.27
C PHE A 103 1.10 -4.43 0.33
N ASP A 104 1.74 -4.64 1.47
CA ASP A 104 2.54 -3.63 2.18
C ASP A 104 3.88 -4.23 2.68
N PRO A 105 4.83 -4.55 1.77
CA PRO A 105 6.10 -5.12 2.16
C PRO A 105 6.93 -4.12 2.96
N ASP A 106 7.69 -4.61 3.95
CA ASP A 106 8.44 -3.74 4.88
C ASP A 106 9.44 -2.83 4.19
N PHE A 107 10.07 -3.28 3.10
CA PHE A 107 10.99 -2.44 2.34
C PHE A 107 10.32 -1.22 1.69
N SER A 108 9.01 -1.27 1.41
CA SER A 108 8.28 -0.12 0.86
C SER A 108 8.33 1.11 1.78
N LYS A 109 8.50 0.90 3.08
CA LYS A 109 8.66 1.96 4.09
C LYS A 109 9.99 2.72 3.95
N LYS A 110 10.98 2.12 3.29
CA LYS A 110 12.29 2.74 2.97
C LYS A 110 12.25 3.56 1.69
N ILE A 111 11.17 3.44 0.90
CA ILE A 111 10.98 4.15 -0.37
C ILE A 111 10.01 5.30 -0.10
N ILE A 112 10.53 6.50 -0.01
CA ILE A 112 9.77 7.69 0.41
C ILE A 112 9.64 8.64 -0.78
N ILE A 113 8.45 9.13 -1.02
CA ILE A 113 8.22 10.25 -1.95
C ILE A 113 8.02 11.54 -1.15
N LYS A 114 8.78 12.56 -1.51
CA LYS A 114 8.63 13.90 -0.94
C LYS A 114 7.53 14.63 -1.71
N LEU A 115 6.50 15.03 -1.02
CA LEU A 115 5.43 15.91 -1.49
C LEU A 115 5.72 17.34 -1.09
N ILE A 116 4.93 18.31 -1.54
CA ILE A 116 5.15 19.75 -1.27
C ILE A 116 5.18 20.04 0.24
N SER A 117 4.29 19.43 1.02
CA SER A 117 4.14 19.69 2.46
C SER A 117 4.27 18.45 3.35
N SER A 118 4.54 17.28 2.78
CA SER A 118 4.60 16.02 3.51
C SER A 118 5.52 15.02 2.85
N GLU A 119 5.78 13.93 3.53
CA GLU A 119 6.44 12.74 2.96
C GLU A 119 5.44 11.57 3.02
N SER A 120 5.45 10.72 2.02
CA SER A 120 4.63 9.50 1.99
C SER A 120 5.49 8.32 1.56
N LYS A 121 5.20 7.14 2.10
CA LYS A 121 5.80 5.89 1.61
C LYS A 121 5.26 5.54 0.23
N ALA A 122 6.03 4.77 -0.54
CA ALA A 122 5.58 4.25 -1.82
C ALA A 122 4.35 3.35 -1.63
N ASP A 123 3.33 3.57 -2.45
CA ASP A 123 2.11 2.76 -2.48
C ASP A 123 2.36 1.50 -3.32
N PHE A 124 2.72 0.38 -2.68
CA PHE A 124 3.15 -0.82 -3.37
C PHE A 124 2.01 -1.48 -4.17
N ILE A 125 0.78 -1.42 -3.68
CA ILE A 125 -0.42 -1.90 -4.41
C ILE A 125 -0.57 -1.22 -5.76
N ARG A 126 -0.24 0.06 -5.85
CA ARG A 126 -0.28 0.80 -7.12
C ARG A 126 0.57 0.11 -8.18
N TYR A 127 1.79 -0.31 -7.82
CA TYR A 127 2.68 -1.03 -8.75
C TYR A 127 2.11 -2.40 -9.10
N LEU A 128 1.67 -3.18 -8.13
CA LEU A 128 1.12 -4.51 -8.37
C LEU A 128 -0.10 -4.47 -9.31
N ALA A 129 -1.06 -3.59 -9.05
CA ALA A 129 -2.29 -3.49 -9.84
C ALA A 129 -2.00 -3.08 -11.30
N LEU A 130 -1.17 -2.06 -11.49
CA LEU A 130 -0.84 -1.55 -12.83
C LEU A 130 0.00 -2.54 -13.63
N LEU A 131 0.97 -3.19 -12.98
CA LEU A 131 1.82 -4.18 -13.63
C LEU A 131 1.09 -5.50 -13.90
N SER A 132 0.11 -5.86 -13.09
CA SER A 132 -0.77 -7.00 -13.39
C SER A 132 -1.57 -6.79 -14.68
N GLN A 133 -2.02 -5.55 -14.95
CA GLN A 133 -2.67 -5.22 -16.23
C GLN A 133 -1.68 -5.24 -17.40
N TYR A 134 -0.47 -4.69 -17.20
CA TYR A 134 0.59 -4.78 -18.22
C TYR A 134 0.94 -6.23 -18.54
N TYR A 135 0.97 -7.11 -17.54
CA TYR A 135 1.32 -8.51 -17.69
C TYR A 135 0.37 -9.28 -18.63
N ILE A 136 -0.93 -8.97 -18.63
CA ILE A 136 -1.89 -9.59 -19.55
C ILE A 136 -1.63 -9.20 -21.00
N ASP A 137 -1.59 -7.89 -21.26
CA ASP A 137 -1.60 -7.35 -22.63
C ASP A 137 -0.19 -7.20 -23.21
N ARG A 138 0.86 -7.39 -22.39
CA ARG A 138 2.26 -7.09 -22.77
C ARG A 138 2.41 -5.67 -23.33
N GLY A 139 1.56 -4.76 -22.88
CA GLY A 139 1.54 -3.39 -23.36
C GLY A 139 0.89 -2.44 -22.37
N SER A 140 1.22 -1.16 -22.46
CA SER A 140 0.77 -0.16 -21.49
C SER A 140 -0.54 0.55 -21.87
N TRP A 141 -0.99 0.47 -23.12
CA TRP A 141 -2.08 1.31 -23.63
C TRP A 141 -3.45 1.05 -23.00
N LYS A 142 -3.70 -0.15 -22.46
CA LYS A 142 -4.93 -0.49 -21.76
C LYS A 142 -4.89 -0.23 -20.24
N ILE A 143 -3.69 -0.02 -19.67
CA ILE A 143 -3.53 0.17 -18.25
C ILE A 143 -4.46 1.27 -17.72
N ALA A 144 -5.19 0.97 -16.66
CA ALA A 144 -6.14 1.85 -15.99
C ALA A 144 -7.22 2.43 -16.92
N ARG A 145 -7.54 1.76 -18.04
CA ARG A 145 -8.62 2.17 -18.94
C ARG A 145 -9.96 2.12 -18.20
N GLY A 146 -10.68 3.25 -18.18
CA GLY A 146 -11.92 3.40 -17.42
C GLY A 146 -11.75 3.82 -15.95
N TYR A 147 -10.50 3.90 -15.44
CA TYR A 147 -10.20 4.24 -14.05
C TYR A 147 -9.51 5.59 -13.86
N LYS A 148 -9.43 6.45 -14.89
CA LYS A 148 -8.69 7.72 -14.86
C LYS A 148 -8.92 8.56 -13.59
N GLN A 149 -10.15 8.63 -13.10
CA GLN A 149 -10.53 9.38 -11.88
C GLN A 149 -10.89 8.46 -10.70
N LYS A 150 -10.63 7.16 -10.81
CA LYS A 150 -11.03 6.12 -9.86
C LYS A 150 -9.89 5.12 -9.62
N MET A 151 -8.65 5.63 -9.57
CA MET A 151 -7.47 4.77 -9.40
C MET A 151 -7.53 3.95 -8.12
N GLU A 152 -8.05 4.52 -7.03
CA GLU A 152 -8.26 3.80 -5.78
C GLU A 152 -9.17 2.58 -5.95
N LYS A 153 -10.23 2.71 -6.75
CA LYS A 153 -11.11 1.57 -7.06
C LYS A 153 -10.37 0.46 -7.80
N LEU A 154 -9.46 0.80 -8.72
CA LEU A 154 -8.62 -0.19 -9.41
C LEU A 154 -7.73 -0.95 -8.42
N TYR A 155 -7.13 -0.24 -7.46
CA TYR A 155 -6.26 -0.86 -6.45
C TYR A 155 -7.04 -1.76 -5.51
N GLU A 156 -8.24 -1.36 -5.11
CA GLU A 156 -9.14 -2.20 -4.31
C GLU A 156 -9.59 -3.45 -5.06
N GLU A 157 -9.95 -3.31 -6.33
CA GLU A 157 -10.32 -4.46 -7.17
C GLU A 157 -9.16 -5.44 -7.31
N TYR A 158 -7.92 -4.95 -7.42
CA TYR A 158 -6.73 -5.81 -7.42
C TYR A 158 -6.55 -6.56 -6.09
N ILE A 159 -6.75 -5.91 -4.94
CA ILE A 159 -6.68 -6.57 -3.63
C ILE A 159 -7.70 -7.71 -3.55
N PHE A 160 -8.97 -7.43 -3.90
CA PHE A 160 -10.01 -8.45 -3.89
C PHE A 160 -9.73 -9.59 -4.88
N PHE A 161 -9.20 -9.27 -6.05
CA PHE A 161 -8.76 -10.26 -7.03
C PHE A 161 -7.68 -11.18 -6.44
N ALA A 162 -6.65 -10.61 -5.82
CA ALA A 162 -5.57 -11.36 -5.21
C ALA A 162 -6.06 -12.26 -4.06
N ILE A 163 -6.94 -11.75 -3.18
CA ILE A 163 -7.50 -12.51 -2.06
C ILE A 163 -8.35 -13.69 -2.55
N ASN A 164 -9.21 -13.46 -3.54
CA ASN A 164 -10.13 -14.48 -4.03
C ASN A 164 -9.44 -15.53 -4.93
N GLY A 165 -8.27 -15.20 -5.51
CA GLY A 165 -7.53 -16.09 -6.40
C GLY A 165 -8.29 -16.47 -7.68
N LYS A 166 -9.33 -15.71 -8.04
CA LYS A 166 -10.14 -15.95 -9.23
C LYS A 166 -9.52 -15.27 -10.44
N ASP A 167 -9.76 -15.82 -11.62
CA ASP A 167 -9.38 -15.16 -12.87
C ASP A 167 -10.13 -13.83 -13.04
N SER A 168 -9.52 -12.91 -13.77
CA SER A 168 -10.06 -11.59 -14.04
C SER A 168 -9.71 -11.18 -15.47
N ASP A 169 -10.63 -10.48 -16.14
CA ASP A 169 -10.40 -9.92 -17.46
C ASP A 169 -9.50 -8.67 -17.43
N ILE A 170 -9.30 -8.11 -16.24
CA ILE A 170 -8.53 -6.86 -16.04
C ILE A 170 -7.17 -7.06 -15.41
N PHE A 171 -6.93 -8.20 -14.73
CA PHE A 171 -5.66 -8.50 -14.08
C PHE A 171 -5.11 -9.85 -14.55
N GLY A 172 -3.78 -9.94 -14.64
CA GLY A 172 -3.11 -11.22 -14.89
C GLY A 172 -3.40 -12.22 -13.79
N SER A 173 -3.58 -13.50 -14.12
CA SER A 173 -3.91 -14.54 -13.14
C SER A 173 -2.99 -14.49 -11.93
N PHE A 174 -3.56 -14.20 -10.76
CA PHE A 174 -2.79 -14.05 -9.53
C PHE A 174 -2.03 -15.33 -9.18
N LEU A 175 -2.69 -16.47 -9.29
CA LEU A 175 -2.06 -17.77 -8.98
C LEU A 175 -1.04 -18.21 -10.02
N SER A 176 -1.12 -17.74 -11.29
CA SER A 176 -0.05 -18.00 -12.26
C SER A 176 1.21 -17.19 -11.98
N VAL A 177 1.04 -15.96 -11.47
CA VAL A 177 2.16 -15.08 -11.07
C VAL A 177 2.73 -15.50 -9.72
N PHE A 178 1.87 -15.87 -8.77
CA PHE A 178 2.22 -16.25 -7.41
C PHE A 178 1.57 -17.60 -7.03
N PRO A 179 2.09 -18.75 -7.55
CA PRO A 179 1.57 -20.07 -7.24
C PRO A 179 1.55 -20.33 -5.73
N ASP A 180 0.45 -20.90 -5.22
CA ASP A 180 0.26 -21.18 -3.79
C ASP A 180 0.53 -19.95 -2.88
N LYS A 181 0.34 -18.75 -3.44
CA LYS A 181 0.66 -17.47 -2.78
C LYS A 181 2.12 -17.34 -2.34
N LYS A 182 3.04 -18.09 -2.95
CA LYS A 182 4.48 -18.09 -2.62
C LYS A 182 5.21 -16.88 -3.21
N TYR A 183 4.84 -15.69 -2.78
CA TYR A 183 5.42 -14.43 -3.26
C TYR A 183 6.68 -13.98 -2.48
N LYS A 184 6.88 -14.48 -1.25
CA LYS A 184 7.93 -13.99 -0.33
C LYS A 184 9.33 -14.04 -0.92
N VAL A 185 9.71 -15.17 -1.51
CA VAL A 185 11.04 -15.32 -2.14
C VAL A 185 11.29 -14.25 -3.20
N HIS A 186 10.26 -13.89 -3.99
CA HIS A 186 10.39 -12.86 -5.01
C HIS A 186 10.42 -11.44 -4.41
N LEU A 187 9.73 -11.20 -3.29
CA LEU A 187 9.87 -9.95 -2.55
C LEU A 187 11.25 -9.79 -1.93
N ASP A 188 11.81 -10.85 -1.34
CA ASP A 188 13.17 -10.84 -0.79
C ASP A 188 14.20 -10.54 -1.88
N LYS A 189 14.05 -11.15 -3.07
CA LYS A 189 14.88 -10.83 -4.24
C LYS A 189 14.72 -9.38 -4.67
N LEU A 190 13.49 -8.88 -4.71
CA LEU A 190 13.21 -7.50 -5.07
C LEU A 190 13.87 -6.54 -4.06
N GLU A 191 13.69 -6.77 -2.75
CA GLU A 191 14.32 -5.93 -1.72
C GLU A 191 15.84 -5.91 -1.87
N LYS A 192 16.46 -7.07 -2.04
CA LYS A 192 17.90 -7.20 -2.26
C LYS A 192 18.35 -6.42 -3.49
N THR A 193 17.67 -6.59 -4.63
CA THR A 193 18.02 -5.90 -5.87
C THR A 193 17.82 -4.39 -5.74
N LEU A 194 16.74 -3.94 -5.10
CA LEU A 194 16.51 -2.52 -4.82
C LEU A 194 17.63 -1.92 -3.95
N ALA A 195 18.13 -2.67 -2.96
CA ALA A 195 19.26 -2.23 -2.13
C ALA A 195 20.58 -2.15 -2.94
N GLU A 196 20.88 -3.18 -3.74
CA GLU A 196 22.06 -3.19 -4.61
C GLU A 196 22.05 -2.07 -5.65
N MET A 197 20.87 -1.69 -6.13
CA MET A 197 20.64 -0.59 -7.08
C MET A 197 20.57 0.80 -6.39
N ASP A 198 20.69 0.90 -5.06
CA ASP A 198 20.50 2.15 -4.27
C ASP A 198 19.11 2.80 -4.47
N LEU A 199 18.08 2.00 -4.63
CA LEU A 199 16.71 2.46 -4.88
C LEU A 199 15.83 2.52 -3.61
N LEU A 200 16.30 2.02 -2.46
CA LEU A 200 15.65 2.18 -1.16
C LEU A 200 15.99 3.56 -0.58
N ARG A 201 15.40 4.60 -1.14
CA ARG A 201 15.75 6.00 -0.85
C ARG A 201 14.55 6.94 -0.91
N LYS A 202 14.82 8.23 -0.67
CA LYS A 202 13.84 9.31 -0.89
C LYS A 202 13.88 9.78 -2.34
N TYR A 203 12.69 10.03 -2.89
CA TYR A 203 12.45 10.51 -4.24
C TYR A 203 11.80 11.88 -4.22
N THR A 204 12.14 12.74 -5.19
CA THR A 204 11.64 14.11 -5.26
C THR A 204 10.36 14.25 -6.06
N SER A 205 9.99 13.25 -6.84
CA SER A 205 8.77 13.27 -7.66
C SER A 205 8.26 11.88 -7.99
N ILE A 206 6.97 11.79 -8.32
CA ILE A 206 6.34 10.54 -8.80
C ILE A 206 6.92 10.11 -10.15
N ILE A 207 7.40 11.04 -10.98
CA ILE A 207 8.06 10.74 -12.25
C ILE A 207 9.30 9.90 -11.99
N GLU A 208 10.14 10.39 -11.08
CA GLU A 208 11.38 9.72 -10.70
C GLU A 208 11.09 8.35 -10.08
N LEU A 209 10.23 8.31 -9.07
CA LEU A 209 9.85 7.09 -8.37
C LEU A 209 9.35 6.01 -9.33
N ASP A 210 8.39 6.35 -10.21
CA ASP A 210 7.79 5.43 -11.16
C ASP A 210 8.81 4.89 -12.16
N THR A 211 9.66 5.77 -12.69
CA THR A 211 10.65 5.39 -13.71
C THR A 211 11.67 4.40 -13.15
N TYR A 212 12.06 4.53 -11.88
CA TYR A 212 12.96 3.56 -11.26
C TYR A 212 12.27 2.25 -10.85
N LEU A 213 10.99 2.27 -10.47
CA LEU A 213 10.39 1.11 -9.82
C LEU A 213 9.59 0.19 -10.74
N PHE A 214 8.90 0.69 -11.77
CA PHE A 214 8.00 -0.15 -12.56
C PHE A 214 8.72 -1.34 -13.20
N GLY A 215 9.84 -1.12 -13.87
CA GLY A 215 10.54 -2.17 -14.61
C GLY A 215 11.16 -3.21 -13.69
N ILE A 216 11.83 -2.79 -12.62
CA ILE A 216 12.46 -3.70 -11.67
C ILE A 216 11.42 -4.59 -10.96
N ILE A 217 10.30 -4.02 -10.54
CA ILE A 217 9.19 -4.76 -9.94
C ILE A 217 8.60 -5.73 -10.95
N TYR A 218 8.39 -5.29 -12.20
CA TYR A 218 7.81 -6.13 -13.25
C TYR A 218 8.67 -7.36 -13.55
N HIS A 219 9.95 -7.17 -13.82
CA HIS A 219 10.82 -8.28 -14.19
C HIS A 219 11.02 -9.27 -13.05
N ILE A 220 11.16 -8.80 -11.81
CA ILE A 220 11.37 -9.69 -10.66
C ILE A 220 10.08 -10.38 -10.23
N LEU A 221 8.96 -9.64 -10.09
CA LEU A 221 7.74 -10.22 -9.53
C LEU A 221 6.86 -10.91 -10.57
N PHE A 222 6.77 -10.39 -11.80
CA PHE A 222 5.87 -10.95 -12.80
C PHE A 222 6.58 -11.87 -13.80
N GLU A 223 7.77 -11.53 -14.25
CA GLU A 223 8.52 -12.36 -15.19
C GLU A 223 9.47 -13.36 -14.53
N LYS A 224 9.68 -13.27 -13.20
CA LYS A 224 10.60 -14.13 -12.44
C LYS A 224 12.05 -14.07 -12.96
N LYS A 225 12.43 -12.94 -13.52
CA LYS A 225 13.78 -12.69 -14.00
C LYS A 225 14.63 -12.03 -12.93
N GLN A 226 15.93 -12.12 -13.07
CA GLN A 226 16.89 -11.40 -12.27
C GLN A 226 17.41 -10.19 -13.07
N ILE A 227 17.68 -9.09 -12.39
CA ILE A 227 18.35 -7.92 -12.98
C ILE A 227 19.85 -8.09 -12.80
N ASP A 228 20.60 -7.85 -13.85
CA ASP A 228 22.07 -7.81 -13.80
C ASP A 228 22.53 -6.54 -13.08
N THR A 229 22.76 -6.63 -11.79
CA THR A 229 23.21 -5.48 -10.97
C THR A 229 24.65 -5.06 -11.26
N SER A 230 25.44 -5.85 -12.02
CA SER A 230 26.76 -5.43 -12.49
C SER A 230 26.65 -4.28 -13.50
N GLU A 231 25.55 -4.21 -14.23
CA GLU A 231 25.19 -3.14 -15.18
C GLU A 231 24.48 -1.94 -14.52
N LYS A 232 24.48 -1.85 -13.19
CA LYS A 232 23.79 -0.79 -12.42
C LYS A 232 24.02 0.61 -12.99
N LYS A 233 25.27 0.98 -13.28
CA LYS A 233 25.60 2.31 -13.79
C LYS A 233 24.90 2.60 -15.11
N ASN A 234 24.92 1.66 -16.06
CA ASN A 234 24.29 1.78 -17.36
C ASN A 234 22.76 1.86 -17.25
N ILE A 235 22.17 1.00 -16.42
CA ILE A 235 20.72 1.01 -16.15
C ILE A 235 20.28 2.36 -15.58
N LEU A 236 20.96 2.84 -14.53
CA LEU A 236 20.60 4.09 -13.87
C LEU A 236 20.75 5.29 -14.83
N GLU A 237 21.82 5.35 -15.62
CA GLU A 237 22.02 6.40 -16.60
C GLU A 237 20.89 6.46 -17.65
N LYS A 238 20.45 5.29 -18.18
CA LYS A 238 19.32 5.24 -19.10
C LYS A 238 18.01 5.73 -18.46
N LEU A 239 17.74 5.33 -17.19
CA LEU A 239 16.57 5.78 -16.47
C LEU A 239 16.62 7.27 -16.15
N GLU A 240 17.78 7.80 -15.78
CA GLU A 240 18.00 9.24 -15.53
C GLU A 240 17.76 10.07 -16.80
N ASN A 241 18.20 9.59 -17.94
CA ASN A 241 17.92 10.22 -19.23
C ASN A 241 16.41 10.28 -19.52
N LYS A 242 15.68 9.18 -19.24
CA LYS A 242 14.21 9.18 -19.36
C LYS A 242 13.55 10.14 -18.39
N ILE A 243 14.00 10.20 -17.15
CA ILE A 243 13.50 11.15 -16.15
C ILE A 243 13.73 12.59 -16.62
N ALA A 244 14.91 12.89 -17.20
CA ALA A 244 15.21 14.20 -17.74
C ALA A 244 14.30 14.57 -18.93
N GLU A 245 14.06 13.64 -19.87
CA GLU A 245 13.10 13.82 -20.97
C GLU A 245 11.70 14.18 -20.43
N TYR A 246 11.18 13.44 -19.45
CA TYR A 246 9.86 13.69 -18.84
C TYR A 246 9.79 15.04 -18.11
N LYS A 247 10.88 15.45 -17.44
CA LYS A 247 10.93 16.73 -16.73
C LYS A 247 11.06 17.92 -17.69
N MET A 248 11.57 17.72 -18.90
CA MET A 248 11.60 18.74 -19.97
C MET A 248 10.23 18.91 -20.64
N ASP A 249 9.38 17.89 -20.64
CA ASP A 249 8.00 18.01 -21.14
C ASP A 249 7.11 18.68 -20.10
N ASN A 250 6.72 19.93 -20.37
CA ASN A 250 5.85 20.71 -19.50
C ASN A 250 4.50 20.04 -19.22
N SER A 251 3.96 19.26 -20.17
CA SER A 251 2.69 18.56 -20.00
C SER A 251 2.84 17.40 -19.02
N HIS A 252 3.94 16.67 -19.13
CA HIS A 252 4.28 15.57 -18.25
C HIS A 252 4.57 16.07 -16.83
N LEU A 253 5.33 17.15 -16.71
CA LEU A 253 5.69 17.75 -15.43
C LEU A 253 4.45 18.29 -14.67
N LYS A 254 3.53 18.98 -15.37
CA LYS A 254 2.31 19.54 -14.75
C LYS A 254 1.25 18.49 -14.44
N SER A 255 1.20 17.38 -15.16
CA SER A 255 0.19 16.34 -15.02
C SER A 255 0.81 14.93 -15.02
N PRO A 256 1.70 14.61 -14.07
CA PRO A 256 2.42 13.35 -14.07
C PRO A 256 1.50 12.13 -13.91
N ASN A 257 0.34 12.32 -13.29
CA ASN A 257 -0.67 11.26 -13.11
C ASN A 257 -1.64 11.12 -14.31
N ASN A 258 -1.46 11.87 -15.40
CA ASN A 258 -2.17 11.61 -16.64
C ASN A 258 -1.87 10.18 -17.10
N LEU A 259 -2.91 9.44 -17.55
CA LEU A 259 -2.74 8.05 -17.96
C LEU A 259 -1.74 7.85 -19.10
N GLY A 260 -1.64 8.80 -20.03
CA GLY A 260 -0.64 8.77 -21.10
C GLY A 260 0.79 8.80 -20.51
N HIS A 261 1.05 9.76 -19.63
CA HIS A 261 2.35 9.91 -18.97
C HIS A 261 2.69 8.72 -18.06
N LEU A 262 1.73 8.23 -17.31
CA LEU A 262 1.90 7.03 -16.47
C LEU A 262 2.28 5.81 -17.34
N ARG A 263 1.57 5.60 -18.44
CA ARG A 263 1.80 4.47 -19.36
C ARG A 263 3.17 4.54 -20.03
N MET A 264 3.64 5.75 -20.38
CA MET A 264 4.99 5.96 -20.90
C MET A 264 6.04 5.53 -19.87
N ARG A 265 5.94 6.01 -18.63
CA ARG A 265 6.86 5.62 -17.55
C ARG A 265 6.89 4.12 -17.32
N ILE A 266 5.73 3.45 -17.33
CA ILE A 266 5.65 1.98 -17.19
C ILE A 266 6.39 1.30 -18.35
N SER A 267 6.07 1.65 -19.59
CA SER A 267 6.70 1.04 -20.77
C SER A 267 8.21 1.26 -20.82
N ASP A 268 8.66 2.50 -20.62
CA ASP A 268 10.07 2.83 -20.74
C ASP A 268 10.89 2.23 -19.60
N SER A 269 10.36 2.22 -18.37
CA SER A 269 11.00 1.54 -17.23
C SER A 269 11.16 0.04 -17.50
N ILE A 270 10.10 -0.62 -17.97
CA ILE A 270 10.15 -2.06 -18.28
C ILE A 270 11.14 -2.33 -19.43
N ALA A 271 11.15 -1.51 -20.46
CA ALA A 271 12.08 -1.67 -21.59
C ALA A 271 13.55 -1.54 -21.15
N VAL A 272 13.88 -0.49 -20.37
CA VAL A 272 15.25 -0.28 -19.90
C VAL A 272 15.75 -1.45 -19.06
N TYR A 273 14.97 -1.89 -18.06
CA TYR A 273 15.38 -3.04 -17.26
C TYR A 273 15.39 -4.35 -18.08
N GLY A 274 14.49 -4.49 -19.08
CA GLY A 274 14.41 -5.66 -19.91
C GLY A 274 15.68 -5.97 -20.71
N GLU A 275 16.45 -4.93 -21.08
CA GLU A 275 17.75 -5.08 -21.74
C GLU A 275 18.84 -5.70 -20.84
N HIS A 276 18.62 -5.68 -19.53
CA HIS A 276 19.58 -6.10 -18.50
C HIS A 276 19.03 -7.22 -17.60
N THR A 277 18.11 -8.04 -18.13
CA THR A 277 17.60 -9.22 -17.40
C THR A 277 18.43 -10.45 -17.73
N ILE A 278 18.62 -11.31 -16.71
CA ILE A 278 19.17 -12.64 -16.84
C ILE A 278 18.14 -13.67 -16.39
N ASN A 279 18.07 -14.80 -17.09
CA ASN A 279 17.18 -15.90 -16.67
C ASN A 279 17.72 -16.54 -15.38
N GLU A 280 16.83 -16.92 -14.49
CA GLU A 280 17.22 -17.75 -13.35
C GLU A 280 17.71 -19.11 -13.87
N SER A 281 18.93 -19.46 -13.51
CA SER A 281 19.53 -20.78 -13.78
C SER A 281 18.99 -21.84 -12.84
#